data_578226472c8a2d6d01f1bab285389af0
#
_entry.id   578226472c8a2d6d01f1bab285389af0
#
_cell.length_a   1.000
_cell.length_b   1.000
_cell.length_c   1.000
_cell.angle_alpha   90.00
_cell.angle_beta   90.00
_cell.angle_gamma   90.00
#
_symmetry.space_group_name_H-M   'P 1'
#
loop_
_entity.id
_entity.type
_entity.pdbx_description
1 polymer ?
#
loop_
_entity_poly.entity_id
_entity_poly.type
_entity_poly.pdbx_seq_one_letter_code
_entity_poly.pdbx_strand_id
1 'polypeptide(L)'
;MIFLFVSSNFFCPDDRSECGLTGEKAQKLCLDLAKKIFPGYQVLIVTHTDGHNGSGNIHTHIVINSVRKEAVRRQSYMDKPHEEIAEYKHRSTNKFLNYFKKEIMDMCIQEGLHQVDLLSASETLWQLVSIHLQ
;
A
#
# COMPACT_ATOMS: atom_id res chain seq x y z
N MET A 1 1.14 -21.69 -1.86
CA MET A 1 0.95 -20.42 -1.15
C MET A 1 1.01 -19.30 -2.18
N ILE A 2 -0.02 -18.49 -2.29
CA ILE A 2 -0.09 -17.41 -3.28
C ILE A 2 0.17 -16.10 -2.55
N PHE A 3 1.14 -15.32 -3.04
CA PHE A 3 1.44 -14.00 -2.50
C PHE A 3 0.89 -12.91 -3.43
N LEU A 4 0.31 -11.89 -2.85
CA LEU A 4 -0.02 -10.66 -3.55
C LEU A 4 1.11 -9.65 -3.28
N PHE A 5 1.67 -9.15 -4.35
CA PHE A 5 2.76 -8.19 -4.29
C PHE A 5 2.25 -6.80 -4.67
N VAL A 6 2.45 -5.84 -3.79
CA VAL A 6 2.14 -4.44 -4.05
C VAL A 6 3.44 -3.66 -4.06
N SER A 7 3.84 -3.20 -5.23
CA SER A 7 4.98 -2.28 -5.36
C SER A 7 4.46 -0.85 -5.37
N SER A 8 4.95 -0.03 -4.47
CA SER A 8 4.45 1.34 -4.36
C SER A 8 5.55 2.37 -4.60
N ASN A 9 5.30 3.27 -5.53
CA ASN A 9 6.10 4.48 -5.77
C ASN A 9 5.32 5.73 -5.35
N PHE A 10 4.55 5.65 -4.26
CA PHE A 10 3.75 6.78 -3.83
C PHE A 10 4.53 7.83 -3.02
N PHE A 11 5.78 7.57 -2.69
CA PHE A 11 6.66 8.60 -2.16
C PHE A 11 7.31 9.36 -3.32
N CYS A 12 7.19 10.69 -3.29
CA CYS A 12 7.85 11.54 -4.29
C CYS A 12 9.36 11.55 -4.07
N PRO A 13 10.17 11.72 -5.13
CA PRO A 13 11.63 11.84 -4.99
C PRO A 13 12.05 12.94 -4.02
N ASP A 14 11.31 14.04 -3.97
CA ASP A 14 11.61 15.19 -3.13
C ASP A 14 11.22 15.02 -1.66
N ASP A 15 10.44 13.98 -1.31
CA ASP A 15 10.04 13.72 0.08
C ASP A 15 11.24 13.53 1.00
N ARG A 16 12.31 12.92 0.49
CA ARG A 16 13.53 12.71 1.24
C ARG A 16 14.26 14.02 1.54
N SER A 17 14.42 14.88 0.54
CA SER A 17 15.17 16.13 0.67
C SER A 17 14.35 17.25 1.30
N GLU A 18 13.08 17.38 0.96
CA GLU A 18 12.23 18.50 1.37
C GLU A 18 11.37 18.18 2.60
N CYS A 19 10.96 16.94 2.78
CA CYS A 19 10.07 16.52 3.86
C CYS A 19 10.75 15.70 4.95
N GLY A 20 12.05 15.41 4.81
CA GLY A 20 12.81 14.65 5.79
C GLY A 20 12.42 13.18 5.88
N LEU A 21 11.88 12.60 4.80
CA LEU A 21 11.54 11.18 4.75
C LEU A 21 12.82 10.35 4.82
N THR A 22 12.83 9.39 5.74
CA THR A 22 13.92 8.42 5.89
C THR A 22 13.40 7.02 5.54
N GLY A 23 14.33 6.08 5.29
CA GLY A 23 13.96 4.68 5.06
C GLY A 23 13.20 4.09 6.25
N GLU A 24 13.62 4.39 7.48
CA GLU A 24 12.95 3.92 8.69
C GLU A 24 11.54 4.47 8.82
N LYS A 25 11.35 5.76 8.54
CA LYS A 25 10.03 6.39 8.57
C LYS A 25 9.12 5.81 7.50
N ALA A 26 9.63 5.63 6.27
CA ALA A 26 8.88 5.00 5.18
C ALA A 26 8.45 3.58 5.53
N GLN A 27 9.36 2.80 6.12
CA GLN A 27 9.08 1.43 6.57
C GLN A 27 7.93 1.40 7.58
N LYS A 28 7.98 2.27 8.59
CA LYS A 28 6.95 2.35 9.62
C LYS A 28 5.61 2.79 9.04
N LEU A 29 5.60 3.82 8.21
CA LEU A 29 4.38 4.33 7.59
C LEU A 29 3.70 3.26 6.72
N CYS A 30 4.48 2.53 5.94
CA CYS A 30 3.94 1.47 5.09
C CYS A 30 3.47 0.26 5.90
N LEU A 31 4.15 -0.06 7.00
CA LEU A 31 3.70 -1.13 7.89
C LEU A 31 2.33 -0.78 8.52
N ASP A 32 2.18 0.44 9.02
CA ASP A 32 0.93 0.91 9.61
C ASP A 32 -0.19 0.95 8.56
N LEU A 33 0.13 1.42 7.36
CA LEU A 33 -0.78 1.45 6.24
C LEU A 33 -1.25 0.03 5.86
N ALA A 34 -0.31 -0.91 5.75
CA ALA A 34 -0.62 -2.29 5.38
C ALA A 34 -1.50 -2.98 6.42
N LYS A 35 -1.26 -2.75 7.71
CA LYS A 35 -2.13 -3.27 8.77
C LYS A 35 -3.56 -2.73 8.68
N LYS A 36 -3.70 -1.50 8.24
CA LYS A 36 -5.01 -0.86 8.07
C LYS A 36 -5.75 -1.37 6.84
N ILE A 37 -5.03 -1.55 5.72
CA ILE A 37 -5.60 -1.93 4.43
C ILE A 37 -5.78 -3.44 4.30
N PHE A 38 -4.85 -4.21 4.86
CA PHE A 38 -4.88 -5.67 4.81
C PHE A 38 -5.03 -6.27 6.20
N PRO A 39 -6.12 -5.93 6.94
CA PRO A 39 -6.29 -6.46 8.28
C PRO A 39 -6.47 -7.98 8.26
N GLY A 40 -5.79 -8.67 9.17
CA GLY A 40 -5.86 -10.13 9.27
C GLY A 40 -4.99 -10.90 8.27
N TYR A 41 -4.33 -10.20 7.35
CA TYR A 41 -3.36 -10.82 6.43
C TYR A 41 -1.96 -10.82 7.02
N GLN A 42 -1.16 -11.81 6.64
CA GLN A 42 0.28 -11.77 6.90
C GLN A 42 0.92 -10.78 5.93
N VAL A 43 1.74 -9.89 6.45
CA VAL A 43 2.33 -8.78 5.69
C VAL A 43 3.83 -8.76 5.87
N LEU A 44 4.56 -8.57 4.77
CA LEU A 44 5.98 -8.27 4.76
C LEU A 44 6.20 -6.93 4.08
N ILE A 45 6.92 -6.03 4.74
CA ILE A 45 7.25 -4.71 4.20
C ILE A 45 8.75 -4.63 3.94
N VAL A 46 9.13 -4.23 2.73
CA VAL A 46 10.52 -4.05 2.34
C VAL A 46 10.70 -2.66 1.76
N THR A 47 11.59 -1.88 2.36
CA THR A 47 11.88 -0.51 1.91
C THR A 47 13.27 -0.46 1.28
N HIS A 48 13.35 0.13 0.09
CA HIS A 48 14.59 0.45 -0.60
C HIS A 48 14.87 1.95 -0.51
N THR A 49 16.11 2.31 -0.19
CA THR A 49 16.54 3.70 -0.04
C THR A 49 17.49 4.17 -1.13
N ASP A 50 17.97 3.27 -1.94
CA ASP A 50 18.92 3.54 -3.03
C ASP A 50 18.23 3.87 -4.37
N GLY A 51 16.95 3.65 -4.49
CA GLY A 51 16.15 3.90 -5.68
C GLY A 51 16.53 3.00 -6.86
N HIS A 52 15.84 3.22 -7.99
CA HIS A 52 16.24 2.60 -9.24
C HIS A 52 17.48 3.31 -9.78
N ASN A 53 18.51 2.56 -10.13
CA ASN A 53 19.75 3.09 -10.71
C ASN A 53 20.50 4.09 -9.81
N GLY A 54 20.44 3.93 -8.50
CA GLY A 54 21.15 4.80 -7.57
C GLY A 54 20.56 6.21 -7.45
N SER A 55 19.32 6.41 -7.81
CA SER A 55 18.63 7.72 -7.72
C SER A 55 18.43 8.19 -6.28
N GLY A 56 18.56 7.31 -5.29
CA GLY A 56 18.33 7.63 -3.88
C GLY A 56 16.86 7.78 -3.50
N ASN A 57 15.94 7.47 -4.38
CA ASN A 57 14.51 7.53 -4.11
C ASN A 57 14.09 6.42 -3.16
N ILE A 58 13.24 6.77 -2.21
CA ILE A 58 12.69 5.80 -1.25
C ILE A 58 11.45 5.17 -1.85
N HIS A 59 11.42 3.84 -1.90
CA HIS A 59 10.22 3.10 -2.30
C HIS A 59 10.03 1.87 -1.43
N THR A 60 8.80 1.48 -1.26
CA THR A 60 8.43 0.38 -0.37
C THR A 60 7.62 -0.67 -1.11
N HIS A 61 7.94 -1.93 -0.84
CA HIS A 61 7.19 -3.08 -1.32
C HIS A 61 6.38 -3.67 -0.18
N ILE A 62 5.08 -3.88 -0.44
CA ILE A 62 4.17 -4.56 0.48
C ILE A 62 3.85 -5.93 -0.12
N VAL A 63 4.16 -6.98 0.62
CA VAL A 63 3.87 -8.35 0.23
C VAL A 63 2.91 -8.93 1.23
N ILE A 64 1.78 -9.44 0.76
CA ILE A 64 0.81 -10.12 1.63
C ILE A 64 0.62 -11.57 1.21
N ASN A 65 0.34 -12.43 2.17
CA ASN A 65 -0.27 -13.72 1.85
C ASN A 65 -1.68 -13.43 1.34
N SER A 66 -2.01 -13.89 0.14
CA SER A 66 -3.29 -13.55 -0.50
C SER A 66 -4.53 -14.10 0.24
N VAL A 67 -4.33 -14.98 1.19
CA VAL A 67 -5.40 -15.58 2.00
C VAL A 67 -5.36 -14.97 3.40
N ARG A 68 -6.50 -14.45 3.85
CA ARG A 68 -6.62 -13.89 5.20
C ARG A 68 -6.38 -14.98 6.25
N LYS A 69 -5.49 -14.70 7.18
CA LYS A 69 -5.15 -15.63 8.24
C LYS A 69 -6.13 -15.59 9.41
N GLU A 70 -6.56 -14.39 9.78
CA GLU A 70 -7.43 -14.17 10.93
C GLU A 70 -8.67 -13.40 10.52
N ALA A 71 -9.84 -13.78 11.02
CA ALA A 71 -11.06 -13.05 10.81
C ALA A 71 -10.97 -11.64 11.40
N VAL A 72 -11.58 -10.67 10.75
CA VAL A 72 -11.55 -9.26 11.17
C VAL A 72 -12.96 -8.69 11.19
N ARG A 73 -13.12 -7.50 11.78
CA ARG A 73 -14.36 -6.75 11.69
C ARG A 73 -14.58 -6.30 10.25
N ARG A 74 -15.83 -6.41 9.78
CA ARG A 74 -16.20 -5.96 8.45
C ARG A 74 -15.88 -4.48 8.25
N GLN A 75 -15.23 -4.17 7.11
CA GLN A 75 -14.81 -2.82 6.74
C GLN A 75 -15.73 -2.23 5.66
N SER A 76 -15.69 -0.91 5.51
CA SER A 76 -16.57 -0.19 4.59
C SER A 76 -16.35 -0.54 3.10
N TYR A 77 -15.14 -0.96 2.73
CA TYR A 77 -14.83 -1.37 1.36
C TYR A 77 -15.28 -2.80 1.03
N MET A 78 -15.69 -3.56 2.04
CA MET A 78 -16.16 -4.94 1.85
C MET A 78 -17.61 -4.91 1.37
N ASP A 79 -17.83 -5.25 0.12
CA ASP A 79 -19.15 -5.25 -0.50
C ASP A 79 -19.68 -6.65 -0.80
N LYS A 80 -18.84 -7.67 -0.66
CA LYS A 80 -19.21 -9.05 -0.91
C LYS A 80 -19.39 -9.84 0.39
N PRO A 81 -20.23 -10.91 0.38
CA PRO A 81 -20.36 -11.79 1.54
C PRO A 81 -19.02 -12.42 1.92
N HIS A 82 -18.79 -12.57 3.21
CA HIS A 82 -17.66 -13.30 3.78
C HIS A 82 -16.28 -12.69 3.53
N GLU A 83 -16.19 -11.43 3.15
CA GLU A 83 -14.88 -10.78 2.97
C GLU A 83 -14.11 -10.64 4.29
N GLU A 84 -14.78 -10.63 5.42
CA GLU A 84 -14.19 -10.46 6.75
C GLU A 84 -13.68 -11.74 7.41
N ILE A 85 -13.99 -12.90 6.84
CA ILE A 85 -13.64 -14.18 7.48
C ILE A 85 -12.20 -14.61 7.20
N ALA A 86 -11.69 -15.52 8.05
CA ALA A 86 -10.44 -16.21 7.78
C ALA A 86 -10.53 -17.04 6.50
N GLU A 87 -9.39 -17.24 5.87
CA GLU A 87 -9.26 -18.00 4.61
C GLU A 87 -9.85 -17.32 3.37
N TYR A 88 -10.40 -16.10 3.52
CA TYR A 88 -10.86 -15.34 2.36
C TYR A 88 -9.68 -14.92 1.49
N LYS A 89 -9.76 -15.23 0.19
CA LYS A 89 -8.74 -14.81 -0.77
C LYS A 89 -8.96 -13.37 -1.17
N HIS A 90 -7.93 -12.55 -1.00
CA HIS A 90 -7.98 -11.13 -1.34
C HIS A 90 -8.37 -10.93 -2.81
N ARG A 91 -9.27 -9.96 -3.03
CA ARG A 91 -9.69 -9.51 -4.36
C ARG A 91 -9.52 -8.00 -4.45
N SER A 92 -8.84 -7.56 -5.49
CA SER A 92 -8.61 -6.14 -5.76
C SER A 92 -9.80 -5.54 -6.51
N THR A 93 -10.91 -5.36 -5.80
CA THR A 93 -12.10 -4.71 -6.36
C THR A 93 -11.88 -3.21 -6.52
N ASN A 94 -12.68 -2.55 -7.36
CA ASN A 94 -12.61 -1.09 -7.50
C ASN A 94 -12.85 -0.37 -6.17
N LYS A 95 -13.75 -0.88 -5.36
CA LYS A 95 -14.05 -0.32 -4.05
C LYS A 95 -12.85 -0.41 -3.10
N PHE A 96 -12.17 -1.55 -3.08
CA PHE A 96 -10.93 -1.74 -2.34
C PHE A 96 -9.83 -0.80 -2.84
N LEU A 97 -9.63 -0.71 -4.16
CA LEU A 97 -8.60 0.13 -4.75
C LEU A 97 -8.83 1.60 -4.43
N ASN A 98 -10.06 2.09 -4.49
CA ASN A 98 -10.39 3.47 -4.12
C ASN A 98 -10.12 3.73 -2.65
N TYR A 99 -10.45 2.78 -1.78
CA TYR A 99 -10.12 2.86 -0.37
C TYR A 99 -8.61 2.91 -0.13
N PHE A 100 -7.86 2.04 -0.79
CA PHE A 100 -6.40 2.00 -0.71
C PHE A 100 -5.77 3.33 -1.12
N LYS A 101 -6.19 3.88 -2.25
CA LYS A 101 -5.71 5.16 -2.75
C LYS A 101 -5.98 6.30 -1.77
N LYS A 102 -7.19 6.35 -1.24
CA LYS A 102 -7.58 7.36 -0.27
C LYS A 102 -6.71 7.28 1.00
N GLU A 103 -6.47 6.08 1.50
CA GLU A 103 -5.63 5.90 2.68
C GLU A 103 -4.18 6.31 2.45
N ILE A 104 -3.63 6.07 1.25
CA ILE A 104 -2.29 6.56 0.87
C ILE A 104 -2.27 8.09 0.87
N MET A 105 -3.26 8.72 0.25
CA MET A 105 -3.35 10.18 0.19
C MET A 105 -3.48 10.79 1.58
N ASP A 106 -4.33 10.23 2.43
CA ASP A 106 -4.52 10.68 3.81
C ASP A 106 -3.23 10.55 4.62
N MET A 107 -2.50 9.45 4.45
CA MET A 107 -1.20 9.24 5.09
C MET A 107 -0.19 10.33 4.68
N CYS A 108 -0.09 10.61 3.38
CA CYS A 108 0.80 11.64 2.87
C CYS A 108 0.44 13.03 3.42
N ILE A 109 -0.84 13.35 3.51
CA ILE A 109 -1.31 14.61 4.11
C ILE A 109 -0.90 14.70 5.57
N GLN A 110 -1.18 13.67 6.35
CA GLN A 110 -0.89 13.65 7.80
C GLN A 110 0.60 13.76 8.10
N GLU A 111 1.44 13.21 7.23
CA GLU A 111 2.89 13.21 7.42
C GLU A 111 3.61 14.38 6.76
N GLY A 112 2.86 15.29 6.12
CA GLY A 112 3.45 16.46 5.46
C GLY A 112 4.26 16.11 4.22
N LEU A 113 3.98 14.98 3.58
CA LEU A 113 4.64 14.55 2.35
C LEU A 113 3.97 15.18 1.13
N HIS A 114 4.68 15.16 0.00
CA HIS A 114 4.13 15.65 -1.25
C HIS A 114 2.89 14.85 -1.66
N GLN A 115 1.89 15.56 -2.16
CA GLN A 115 0.62 14.95 -2.58
C GLN A 115 0.73 14.42 -4.00
N VAL A 116 0.29 13.17 -4.19
CA VAL A 116 0.05 12.59 -5.51
C VAL A 116 -1.44 12.34 -5.62
N ASP A 117 -2.10 12.90 -6.64
CA ASP A 117 -3.52 12.66 -6.86
C ASP A 117 -3.72 11.30 -7.51
N LEU A 118 -4.03 10.31 -6.69
CA LEU A 118 -4.24 8.93 -7.12
C LEU A 118 -5.69 8.66 -7.56
N LEU A 119 -6.63 9.55 -7.26
CA LEU A 119 -8.04 9.33 -7.53
C LEU A 119 -8.46 9.85 -8.91
N SER A 120 -7.83 10.90 -9.43
CA SER A 120 -8.18 11.51 -10.72
C SER A 120 -7.48 10.87 -11.91
N ALA A 121 -6.37 10.15 -11.71
CA ALA A 121 -5.55 9.59 -12.79
C ALA A 121 -5.65 8.06 -12.81
N SER A 122 -6.66 7.52 -13.49
CA SER A 122 -6.90 6.07 -13.52
C SER A 122 -5.81 5.25 -14.22
N GLU A 123 -5.12 5.81 -15.21
CA GLU A 123 -4.08 5.09 -15.96
C GLU A 123 -2.69 5.23 -15.34
N THR A 124 -2.36 6.40 -14.81
CA THR A 124 -1.07 6.66 -14.16
C THR A 124 -0.90 5.85 -12.87
N LEU A 125 -1.99 5.40 -12.31
CA LEU A 125 -2.02 4.70 -11.05
C LEU A 125 -1.40 3.31 -11.11
N TRP A 126 -1.65 2.59 -12.18
CA TRP A 126 -1.06 1.27 -12.39
C TRP A 126 0.46 1.33 -12.57
N GLN A 127 1.00 2.51 -12.92
CA GLN A 127 2.44 2.75 -12.97
C GLN A 127 3.01 3.03 -11.57
N LEU A 128 2.19 3.60 -10.66
CA LEU A 128 2.61 3.95 -9.30
C LEU A 128 2.37 2.82 -8.30
N VAL A 129 1.30 2.04 -8.53
CA VAL A 129 0.95 0.88 -7.70
C VAL A 129 0.73 -0.31 -8.61
N SER A 130 1.70 -1.18 -8.69
CA SER A 130 1.55 -2.46 -9.41
C SER A 130 1.15 -3.54 -8.43
N ILE A 131 0.04 -4.20 -8.71
CA ILE A 131 -0.41 -5.36 -7.95
C ILE A 131 -0.14 -6.60 -8.80
N HIS A 132 0.76 -7.43 -8.35
CA HIS A 132 1.10 -8.67 -9.04
C HIS A 132 0.63 -9.87 -8.23
N LEU A 133 -0.18 -10.70 -8.87
CA LEU A 133 -0.51 -12.03 -8.36
C LEU A 133 0.58 -13.01 -8.80
N GLN A 134 1.24 -13.58 -7.85
CA GLN A 134 2.19 -14.68 -8.10
C GLN A 134 1.62 -15.99 -7.63
#